data_23e657784b6c770ef3b670155ce2f84c
#
_entry.id   23e657784b6c770ef3b670155ce2f84c
#
_cell.length_a   1.000
_cell.length_b   1.000
_cell.length_c   1.000
_cell.angle_alpha   90.00
_cell.angle_beta   90.00
_cell.angle_gamma   90.00
#
_symmetry.space_group_name_H-M   'P 1'
#
loop_
_entity.id
_entity.type
_entity.pdbx_description
1 polymer ?
#
loop_
_entity_poly.entity_id
_entity_poly.type
_entity_poly.pdbx_seq_one_letter_code
_entity_poly.pdbx_strand_id
1 'polypeptide(L)'
;MRGQRNSLLFIALATAVVTPALGQTVTSGGGPPSGETNGATSIPAFSRVWLHPAFPWFEPPASGPGPVTNRSRWPQQPGDDSGTVALPPLPPGVEGVSDYDQLVGDYTNPILRPWAAEVVKKFGEMSIAGITYGNPSNQCWPMPMPFIYKQFMVQIIQQPDRVLIIYVAPNTDVRRVRLNDRHPAPLTPSWYGDSVGHYEGDTLVIDTVGVKTDRPYAMIDLFGTPYTKALHIVERYRLREYDDVKDAIERNKKENWLFNGDIFSKHRGKFLQLHLTIEDEGVFTTPWTATLTYVPGPPVLSEVVCAENLHQYYYDHSDTDAPRAEKPDF
;
A
#
# COMPACT_ATOMS: atom_id res chain seq x y z
N MET A 1 83.04 -9.31 -28.72
CA MET A 1 82.86 -10.43 -27.77
C MET A 1 81.77 -10.14 -26.79
N ARG A 2 80.67 -10.77 -26.94
CA ARG A 2 79.65 -11.07 -25.88
C ARG A 2 78.39 -11.58 -26.56
N GLY A 3 78.10 -12.85 -26.27
CA GLY A 3 77.09 -13.65 -26.93
C GLY A 3 75.69 -13.30 -26.59
N GLN A 4 74.83 -13.40 -27.57
CA GLN A 4 73.39 -13.37 -27.44
C GLN A 4 72.88 -14.72 -26.95
N ARG A 5 72.12 -14.76 -25.86
CA ARG A 5 71.35 -15.93 -25.41
C ARG A 5 69.92 -15.75 -25.89
N ASN A 6 69.54 -16.57 -26.87
CA ASN A 6 68.14 -16.70 -27.32
C ASN A 6 67.35 -17.48 -26.26
N SER A 7 66.36 -16.86 -25.70
CA SER A 7 65.32 -17.55 -24.89
C SER A 7 64.10 -17.76 -25.78
N LEU A 8 63.83 -19.01 -26.07
CA LEU A 8 62.60 -19.46 -26.74
C LEU A 8 61.46 -19.48 -25.71
N LEU A 9 60.49 -18.63 -25.93
CA LEU A 9 59.23 -18.60 -25.15
C LEU A 9 58.25 -19.59 -25.81
N PHE A 10 57.91 -20.68 -25.13
CA PHE A 10 56.82 -21.57 -25.53
C PHE A 10 55.50 -20.99 -25.08
N ILE A 11 54.66 -20.57 -26.04
CA ILE A 11 53.27 -20.19 -25.81
C ILE A 11 52.44 -21.47 -25.89
N ALA A 12 51.91 -21.91 -24.72
CA ALA A 12 50.93 -22.98 -24.69
C ALA A 12 49.55 -22.41 -25.03
N LEU A 13 49.02 -22.79 -26.18
CA LEU A 13 47.62 -22.47 -26.54
C LEU A 13 46.70 -23.43 -25.76
N ALA A 14 45.99 -22.91 -24.78
CA ALA A 14 44.90 -23.64 -24.14
C ALA A 14 43.63 -23.49 -24.99
N THR A 15 43.25 -24.54 -25.69
CA THR A 15 41.94 -24.61 -26.37
C THR A 15 40.85 -24.85 -25.35
N ALA A 16 40.07 -23.80 -25.07
CA ALA A 16 38.84 -23.91 -24.27
C ALA A 16 37.76 -24.61 -25.13
N VAL A 17 37.40 -25.83 -24.75
CA VAL A 17 36.22 -26.52 -25.29
C VAL A 17 34.97 -25.88 -24.71
N VAL A 18 34.23 -25.11 -25.52
CA VAL A 18 32.91 -24.57 -25.18
C VAL A 18 31.91 -25.70 -25.38
N THR A 19 31.45 -26.29 -24.29
CA THR A 19 30.29 -27.19 -24.31
C THR A 19 29.01 -26.33 -24.40
N PRO A 20 28.14 -26.57 -25.41
CA PRO A 20 26.87 -25.88 -25.46
C PRO A 20 26.00 -26.34 -24.28
N ALA A 21 25.55 -25.40 -23.47
CA ALA A 21 24.54 -25.65 -22.45
C ALA A 21 23.24 -26.03 -23.18
N LEU A 22 22.83 -27.28 -23.07
CA LEU A 22 21.53 -27.75 -23.49
C LEU A 22 20.48 -27.07 -22.59
N GLY A 23 19.73 -26.13 -23.14
CA GLY A 23 18.59 -25.55 -22.50
C GLY A 23 17.59 -26.64 -22.10
N GLN A 24 17.29 -26.74 -20.82
CA GLN A 24 16.20 -27.58 -20.35
C GLN A 24 14.90 -26.99 -20.83
N THR A 25 14.23 -27.62 -21.75
CA THR A 25 12.84 -27.38 -22.07
C THR A 25 12.00 -27.75 -20.84
N VAL A 26 11.43 -26.75 -20.18
CA VAL A 26 10.42 -26.98 -19.13
C VAL A 26 9.16 -27.47 -19.84
N THR A 27 8.97 -28.79 -19.85
CA THR A 27 7.69 -29.37 -20.24
C THR A 27 6.67 -29.05 -19.15
N SER A 28 5.70 -28.21 -19.48
CA SER A 28 4.49 -27.99 -18.70
C SER A 28 3.63 -29.28 -18.76
N GLY A 29 3.79 -30.15 -17.78
CA GLY A 29 2.99 -31.36 -17.70
C GLY A 29 3.33 -32.15 -16.45
N GLY A 30 2.54 -31.94 -15.39
CA GLY A 30 2.60 -32.71 -14.18
C GLY A 30 1.99 -31.92 -13.01
N GLY A 31 0.69 -32.01 -12.85
CA GLY A 31 0.07 -31.62 -11.60
C GLY A 31 0.66 -32.43 -10.44
N PRO A 32 0.73 -31.91 -9.22
CA PRO A 32 1.20 -32.65 -8.07
C PRO A 32 0.34 -33.90 -7.87
N PRO A 33 0.90 -35.03 -7.42
CA PRO A 33 0.15 -36.23 -7.17
C PRO A 33 -0.90 -35.95 -6.09
N SER A 34 -2.14 -36.32 -6.35
CA SER A 34 -3.24 -36.32 -5.39
C SER A 34 -2.96 -37.36 -4.29
N GLY A 35 -2.16 -36.97 -3.32
CA GLY A 35 -2.03 -37.67 -2.05
C GLY A 35 -3.03 -37.06 -1.08
N GLU A 36 -4.07 -37.79 -0.76
CA GLU A 36 -4.94 -37.50 0.37
C GLU A 36 -4.09 -37.50 1.65
N THR A 37 -3.74 -36.32 2.14
CA THR A 37 -3.25 -36.12 3.50
C THR A 37 -4.37 -35.59 4.37
N ASN A 38 -4.75 -36.40 5.32
CA ASN A 38 -5.72 -36.10 6.37
C ASN A 38 -5.44 -34.72 7.02
N GLY A 39 -6.41 -33.80 6.95
CA GLY A 39 -6.68 -32.81 7.98
C GLY A 39 -5.77 -31.58 8.10
N ALA A 40 -4.79 -31.34 7.24
CA ALA A 40 -4.10 -30.06 7.20
C ALA A 40 -4.95 -29.07 6.39
N THR A 41 -5.53 -28.07 7.03
CA THR A 41 -6.16 -26.94 6.36
C THR A 41 -5.12 -26.33 5.40
N SER A 42 -5.36 -26.42 4.10
CA SER A 42 -4.44 -25.88 3.10
C SER A 42 -4.31 -24.38 3.28
N ILE A 43 -3.08 -23.88 3.39
CA ILE A 43 -2.80 -22.45 3.43
C ILE A 43 -3.44 -21.80 2.20
N PRO A 44 -4.27 -20.74 2.36
CA PRO A 44 -4.93 -20.10 1.24
C PRO A 44 -3.91 -19.44 0.31
N ALA A 45 -4.14 -19.51 -1.00
CA ALA A 45 -3.25 -18.98 -2.02
C ALA A 45 -3.50 -17.49 -2.23
N PHE A 46 -2.76 -16.62 -1.52
CA PHE A 46 -2.80 -15.17 -1.70
C PHE A 46 -1.79 -14.65 -2.73
N SER A 47 -0.82 -15.50 -3.15
CA SER A 47 0.31 -15.11 -4.00
C SER A 47 -0.12 -14.70 -5.40
N ARG A 48 -0.35 -13.40 -5.58
CA ARG A 48 -0.66 -12.73 -6.85
C ARG A 48 -0.67 -11.22 -6.67
N VAL A 49 -0.94 -10.50 -7.76
CA VAL A 49 -1.25 -9.07 -7.72
C VAL A 49 -2.74 -8.87 -7.41
N TRP A 50 -3.00 -7.90 -6.53
CA TRP A 50 -4.32 -7.50 -6.08
C TRP A 50 -4.52 -6.00 -6.26
N LEU A 51 -5.73 -5.57 -6.61
CA LEU A 51 -6.14 -4.18 -6.77
C LEU A 51 -7.29 -3.86 -5.82
N HIS A 52 -7.25 -2.70 -5.16
CA HIS A 52 -8.41 -2.13 -4.49
C HIS A 52 -8.74 -0.73 -5.07
N PRO A 53 -9.93 -0.18 -4.83
CA PRO A 53 -10.27 1.17 -5.25
C PRO A 53 -9.27 2.19 -4.68
N ALA A 54 -8.99 3.26 -5.45
CA ALA A 54 -8.13 4.34 -4.98
C ALA A 54 -8.73 5.08 -3.78
N PHE A 55 -10.06 5.00 -3.62
CA PHE A 55 -10.82 5.61 -2.53
C PHE A 55 -12.13 4.83 -2.28
N PRO A 56 -12.64 4.67 -1.06
CA PRO A 56 -12.00 5.08 0.20
C PRO A 56 -10.79 4.19 0.53
N TRP A 57 -9.80 4.74 1.23
CA TRP A 57 -8.64 3.94 1.66
C TRP A 57 -9.00 2.95 2.75
N PHE A 58 -9.99 3.32 3.57
CA PHE A 58 -10.51 2.50 4.65
C PHE A 58 -12.03 2.50 4.58
N GLU A 59 -12.61 1.36 4.23
CA GLU A 59 -14.06 1.17 4.29
C GLU A 59 -14.48 1.08 5.75
N PRO A 60 -15.33 2.01 6.26
CA PRO A 60 -15.78 1.94 7.63
C PRO A 60 -16.64 0.70 7.89
N PRO A 61 -16.66 0.16 9.11
CA PRO A 61 -17.54 -0.92 9.48
C PRO A 61 -19.01 -0.49 9.39
N ALA A 62 -19.92 -1.46 9.26
CA ALA A 62 -21.36 -1.20 9.23
C ALA A 62 -21.87 -0.58 10.57
N SER A 63 -21.14 -0.84 11.66
CA SER A 63 -21.44 -0.31 13.00
C SER A 63 -20.17 -0.30 13.85
N GLY A 64 -20.12 0.56 14.84
CA GLY A 64 -18.98 0.69 15.75
C GLY A 64 -17.94 1.71 15.30
N PRO A 65 -16.82 1.80 16.02
CA PRO A 65 -15.75 2.73 15.73
C PRO A 65 -15.11 2.47 14.36
N GLY A 66 -15.01 3.51 13.55
CA GLY A 66 -14.44 3.47 12.20
C GLY A 66 -13.40 4.55 11.96
N PRO A 67 -12.73 4.53 10.79
CA PRO A 67 -11.72 5.49 10.41
C PRO A 67 -12.29 6.91 10.28
N VAL A 68 -11.41 7.88 10.19
CA VAL A 68 -11.77 9.22 9.71
C VAL A 68 -12.19 9.10 8.25
N THR A 69 -13.35 9.66 7.89
CA THR A 69 -13.90 9.63 6.54
C THR A 69 -13.87 11.02 5.89
N ASN A 70 -14.00 11.09 4.57
CA ASN A 70 -14.06 12.36 3.86
C ASN A 70 -15.41 13.03 4.02
N ARG A 71 -15.43 14.29 4.45
CA ARG A 71 -16.62 15.13 4.55
C ARG A 71 -16.92 15.92 3.28
N SER A 72 -15.92 16.17 2.44
CA SER A 72 -16.11 16.83 1.16
C SER A 72 -16.79 15.90 0.17
N ARG A 73 -17.79 16.45 -0.55
CA ARG A 73 -18.61 15.71 -1.49
C ARG A 73 -18.74 16.43 -2.83
N TRP A 74 -18.66 15.66 -3.90
CA TRP A 74 -19.02 16.10 -5.24
C TRP A 74 -20.45 15.70 -5.56
N PRO A 75 -21.24 16.57 -6.22
CA PRO A 75 -22.55 16.17 -6.72
C PRO A 75 -22.38 15.05 -7.75
N GLN A 76 -23.13 13.96 -7.60
CA GLN A 76 -23.27 13.00 -8.69
C GLN A 76 -24.08 13.62 -9.81
N GLN A 77 -23.45 13.89 -10.96
CA GLN A 77 -24.15 14.23 -12.17
C GLN A 77 -24.40 12.95 -12.99
N PRO A 78 -25.65 12.68 -13.40
CA PRO A 78 -25.92 11.53 -14.26
C PRO A 78 -25.14 11.66 -15.59
N GLY A 79 -24.23 10.74 -15.86
CA GLY A 79 -23.50 10.65 -17.12
C GLY A 79 -22.17 11.42 -17.20
N ASP A 80 -21.69 11.99 -16.11
CA ASP A 80 -20.36 12.61 -16.07
C ASP A 80 -19.30 11.59 -15.63
N ASP A 81 -18.73 10.88 -16.59
CA ASP A 81 -17.58 10.00 -16.39
C ASP A 81 -16.25 10.74 -16.61
N SER A 82 -16.26 12.04 -16.88
CA SER A 82 -15.07 12.77 -17.36
C SER A 82 -14.08 13.15 -16.27
N GLY A 83 -14.50 13.21 -15.02
CA GLY A 83 -13.61 13.52 -13.88
C GLY A 83 -12.88 14.86 -13.94
N THR A 84 -13.29 15.77 -14.84
CA THR A 84 -12.52 16.98 -15.15
C THR A 84 -13.22 18.29 -14.81
N VAL A 85 -14.44 18.25 -14.29
CA VAL A 85 -15.18 19.48 -13.95
C VAL A 85 -15.01 19.78 -12.47
N ALA A 86 -14.25 20.84 -12.15
CA ALA A 86 -14.23 21.41 -10.81
C ALA A 86 -15.63 21.98 -10.48
N LEU A 87 -16.38 21.24 -9.67
CA LEU A 87 -17.69 21.67 -9.21
C LEU A 87 -17.55 22.42 -7.88
N PRO A 88 -18.39 23.41 -7.60
CA PRO A 88 -18.37 24.08 -6.30
C PRO A 88 -18.73 23.08 -5.17
N PRO A 89 -18.22 23.29 -3.96
CA PRO A 89 -18.52 22.44 -2.81
C PRO A 89 -20.02 22.29 -2.63
N LEU A 90 -20.45 21.06 -2.32
CA LEU A 90 -21.85 20.80 -2.05
C LEU A 90 -22.34 21.51 -0.80
N PRO A 91 -23.57 22.03 -0.77
CA PRO A 91 -24.20 22.47 0.44
C PRO A 91 -24.28 21.33 1.47
N PRO A 92 -24.21 21.62 2.76
CA PRO A 92 -24.39 20.61 3.80
C PRO A 92 -25.67 19.79 3.60
N GLY A 93 -25.59 18.48 3.65
CA GLY A 93 -26.72 17.56 3.51
C GLY A 93 -27.05 17.12 2.09
N VAL A 94 -26.29 17.52 1.09
CA VAL A 94 -26.44 17.01 -0.28
C VAL A 94 -25.61 15.73 -0.45
N GLU A 95 -26.25 14.65 -0.87
CA GLU A 95 -25.56 13.38 -1.16
C GLU A 95 -24.72 13.50 -2.45
N GLY A 96 -23.51 12.99 -2.41
CA GLY A 96 -22.57 12.94 -3.52
C GLY A 96 -21.47 11.92 -3.26
N VAL A 97 -20.56 11.78 -4.21
CA VAL A 97 -19.33 10.99 -4.02
C VAL A 97 -18.30 11.80 -3.23
N SER A 98 -17.31 11.11 -2.65
CA SER A 98 -16.19 11.77 -2.00
C SER A 98 -15.41 12.64 -2.98
N ASP A 99 -15.20 13.91 -2.59
CA ASP A 99 -14.31 14.80 -3.33
C ASP A 99 -12.86 14.43 -3.06
N TYR A 100 -12.16 13.95 -4.07
CA TYR A 100 -10.75 13.56 -3.98
C TYR A 100 -9.81 14.76 -4.06
N ASP A 101 -10.23 15.85 -4.68
CA ASP A 101 -9.42 17.06 -4.85
C ASP A 101 -9.46 17.95 -3.60
N GLN A 102 -10.55 17.87 -2.81
CA GLN A 102 -10.69 18.56 -1.54
C GLN A 102 -10.91 17.57 -0.40
N LEU A 103 -9.84 17.02 0.14
CA LEU A 103 -9.90 16.04 1.22
C LEU A 103 -10.10 16.74 2.58
N VAL A 104 -11.29 16.63 3.13
CA VAL A 104 -11.63 17.15 4.46
C VAL A 104 -12.00 15.98 5.36
N GLY A 105 -11.11 15.61 6.27
CA GLY A 105 -11.37 14.54 7.22
C GLY A 105 -12.47 14.91 8.22
N ASP A 106 -13.23 13.92 8.65
CA ASP A 106 -14.22 14.10 9.72
C ASP A 106 -13.56 14.28 11.08
N TYR A 107 -13.16 15.50 11.37
CA TYR A 107 -12.59 15.89 12.67
C TYR A 107 -13.60 15.84 13.83
N THR A 108 -14.88 15.58 13.55
CA THR A 108 -15.90 15.37 14.58
C THR A 108 -16.09 13.89 14.93
N ASN A 109 -15.30 13.01 14.33
CA ASN A 109 -15.33 11.59 14.67
C ASN A 109 -15.07 11.40 16.17
N PRO A 110 -16.03 10.80 16.93
CA PRO A 110 -16.00 10.78 18.39
C PRO A 110 -14.86 9.96 19.00
N ILE A 111 -14.19 9.16 18.18
CA ILE A 111 -13.03 8.39 18.66
C ILE A 111 -11.74 9.22 18.69
N LEU A 112 -11.68 10.36 17.97
CA LEU A 112 -10.50 11.20 17.98
C LEU A 112 -10.31 11.91 19.33
N ARG A 113 -9.09 11.87 19.84
CA ARG A 113 -8.72 12.76 20.94
C ARG A 113 -8.70 14.22 20.47
N PRO A 114 -8.99 15.20 21.35
CA PRO A 114 -9.13 16.61 20.95
C PRO A 114 -7.96 17.15 20.12
N TRP A 115 -6.73 16.84 20.51
CA TRP A 115 -5.56 17.31 19.77
C TRP A 115 -5.46 16.71 18.36
N ALA A 116 -5.83 15.44 18.21
CA ALA A 116 -5.83 14.76 16.91
C ALA A 116 -6.95 15.29 16.00
N ALA A 117 -8.12 15.59 16.57
CA ALA A 117 -9.21 16.24 15.86
C ALA A 117 -8.79 17.62 15.31
N GLU A 118 -8.05 18.43 16.09
CA GLU A 118 -7.51 19.72 15.62
C GLU A 118 -6.50 19.57 14.49
N VAL A 119 -5.67 18.53 14.51
CA VAL A 119 -4.76 18.21 13.40
C VAL A 119 -5.54 17.90 12.13
N VAL A 120 -6.52 16.98 12.18
CA VAL A 120 -7.37 16.62 11.04
C VAL A 120 -8.12 17.84 10.51
N LYS A 121 -8.67 18.69 11.39
CA LYS A 121 -9.35 19.93 11.02
C LYS A 121 -8.43 20.87 10.25
N LYS A 122 -7.21 21.11 10.75
CA LYS A 122 -6.22 21.97 10.12
C LYS A 122 -5.84 21.47 8.71
N PHE A 123 -5.67 20.18 8.51
CA PHE A 123 -5.41 19.60 7.19
C PHE A 123 -6.58 19.84 6.22
N GLY A 124 -7.82 19.70 6.70
CA GLY A 124 -9.02 20.02 5.92
C GLY A 124 -9.09 21.49 5.54
N GLU A 125 -8.77 22.42 6.46
CA GLU A 125 -8.71 23.87 6.18
C GLU A 125 -7.66 24.19 5.11
N MET A 126 -6.47 23.56 5.17
CA MET A 126 -5.43 23.71 4.14
C MET A 126 -5.93 23.20 2.78
N SER A 127 -6.57 22.03 2.75
CA SER A 127 -7.13 21.45 1.52
C SER A 127 -8.17 22.37 0.87
N ILE A 128 -9.11 22.92 1.66
CA ILE A 128 -10.11 23.90 1.17
C ILE A 128 -9.45 25.18 0.64
N ALA A 129 -8.37 25.61 1.26
CA ALA A 129 -7.62 26.79 0.82
C ALA A 129 -6.74 26.52 -0.43
N GLY A 130 -6.76 25.32 -1.00
CA GLY A 130 -5.92 24.93 -2.13
C GLY A 130 -4.44 24.80 -1.78
N ILE A 131 -4.11 24.68 -0.51
CA ILE A 131 -2.73 24.53 -0.04
C ILE A 131 -2.34 23.06 -0.09
N THR A 132 -1.36 22.72 -0.92
CA THR A 132 -0.76 21.39 -0.91
C THR A 132 0.13 21.23 0.31
N TYR A 133 -0.15 20.26 1.14
CA TYR A 133 0.69 19.92 2.28
C TYR A 133 1.56 18.69 1.99
N GLY A 134 2.76 18.66 2.58
CA GLY A 134 3.65 17.52 2.45
C GLY A 134 3.08 16.27 3.12
N ASN A 135 3.17 15.14 2.44
CA ASN A 135 2.80 13.84 2.95
C ASN A 135 3.76 12.78 2.38
N PRO A 136 3.81 11.55 2.92
CA PRO A 136 4.75 10.55 2.44
C PRO A 136 4.68 10.28 0.94
N SER A 137 3.49 10.39 0.36
CA SER A 137 3.26 10.11 -1.06
C SER A 137 3.87 11.18 -1.97
N ASN A 138 3.63 12.47 -1.67
CA ASN A 138 4.09 13.56 -2.52
C ASN A 138 5.53 14.01 -2.22
N GLN A 139 6.12 13.55 -1.11
CA GLN A 139 7.54 13.76 -0.79
C GLN A 139 8.44 12.59 -1.18
N CYS A 140 7.92 11.60 -1.89
CA CYS A 140 8.65 10.39 -2.27
C CYS A 140 9.32 9.66 -1.10
N TRP A 141 8.73 9.74 0.09
CA TRP A 141 9.18 8.97 1.24
C TRP A 141 8.58 7.57 1.24
N PRO A 142 9.22 6.62 1.92
CA PRO A 142 8.58 5.35 2.17
C PRO A 142 7.24 5.58 2.87
N MET A 143 6.18 4.96 2.39
CA MET A 143 4.86 5.11 2.99
C MET A 143 4.78 4.28 4.27
N PRO A 144 4.55 4.91 5.44
CA PRO A 144 4.48 4.15 6.69
C PRO A 144 3.21 3.31 6.78
N MET A 145 3.22 2.33 7.64
CA MET A 145 2.00 1.69 8.11
C MET A 145 1.19 2.66 8.99
N PRO A 146 -0.13 2.78 8.84
CA PRO A 146 -0.98 2.16 7.82
C PRO A 146 -1.21 3.03 6.57
N PHE A 147 -0.55 4.19 6.43
CA PHE A 147 -0.68 5.10 5.27
C PHE A 147 -0.43 4.36 3.92
N ILE A 148 0.39 3.30 3.94
CA ILE A 148 0.72 2.50 2.77
C ILE A 148 -0.50 1.88 2.08
N TYR A 149 -1.61 1.68 2.79
CA TYR A 149 -2.85 1.17 2.20
C TYR A 149 -3.54 2.13 1.23
N LYS A 150 -3.07 3.39 1.16
CA LYS A 150 -3.43 4.29 0.08
C LYS A 150 -3.02 3.74 -1.30
N GLN A 151 -2.02 2.87 -1.34
CA GLN A 151 -1.57 2.25 -2.58
C GLN A 151 -2.57 1.20 -3.05
N PHE A 152 -3.17 1.46 -4.20
CA PHE A 152 -4.27 0.64 -4.73
C PHE A 152 -3.83 -0.69 -5.36
N MET A 153 -2.53 -0.94 -5.50
CA MET A 153 -1.99 -2.16 -6.10
C MET A 153 -0.95 -2.79 -5.19
N VAL A 154 -1.15 -4.08 -4.89
CA VAL A 154 -0.22 -4.85 -4.07
C VAL A 154 0.07 -6.20 -4.71
N GLN A 155 1.30 -6.69 -4.57
CA GLN A 155 1.66 -8.07 -4.86
C GLN A 155 1.97 -8.80 -3.56
N ILE A 156 1.31 -9.91 -3.32
CA ILE A 156 1.58 -10.79 -2.19
C ILE A 156 2.40 -11.97 -2.70
N ILE A 157 3.48 -12.31 -2.00
CA ILE A 157 4.34 -13.47 -2.24
C ILE A 157 4.47 -14.24 -0.94
N GLN A 158 3.89 -15.43 -0.89
CA GLN A 158 3.95 -16.31 0.25
C GLN A 158 5.18 -17.22 0.14
N GLN A 159 5.94 -17.28 1.23
CA GLN A 159 7.09 -18.19 1.42
C GLN A 159 6.87 -19.00 2.71
N PRO A 160 7.60 -20.09 2.94
CA PRO A 160 7.39 -20.95 4.11
C PRO A 160 7.55 -20.25 5.46
N ASP A 161 8.48 -19.28 5.54
CA ASP A 161 8.87 -18.58 6.77
C ASP A 161 8.46 -17.09 6.79
N ARG A 162 7.92 -16.57 5.68
CA ARG A 162 7.56 -15.16 5.55
C ARG A 162 6.54 -14.90 4.47
N VAL A 163 5.91 -13.74 4.55
CA VAL A 163 5.13 -13.15 3.45
C VAL A 163 5.79 -11.83 3.05
N LEU A 164 6.00 -11.65 1.75
CA LEU A 164 6.40 -10.36 1.18
C LEU A 164 5.17 -9.68 0.60
N ILE A 165 4.97 -8.42 0.94
CA ILE A 165 3.92 -7.58 0.37
C ILE A 165 4.62 -6.41 -0.31
N ILE A 166 4.47 -6.36 -1.64
CA ILE A 166 5.03 -5.31 -2.48
C ILE A 166 3.92 -4.35 -2.83
N TYR A 167 4.05 -3.11 -2.40
CA TYR A 167 3.11 -2.03 -2.70
C TYR A 167 3.67 -1.20 -3.86
N VAL A 168 2.79 -0.73 -4.73
CA VAL A 168 3.18 0.00 -5.95
C VAL A 168 2.45 1.33 -6.04
N ALA A 169 3.19 2.38 -6.29
CA ALA A 169 2.83 3.79 -6.42
C ALA A 169 2.69 4.55 -5.08
N PRO A 170 3.39 5.68 -4.94
CA PRO A 170 4.33 6.28 -5.90
C PRO A 170 5.72 5.64 -5.91
N ASN A 171 6.04 4.77 -4.96
CA ASN A 171 7.28 3.99 -4.90
C ASN A 171 6.95 2.49 -4.95
N THR A 172 7.97 1.67 -5.13
CA THR A 172 7.87 0.23 -4.90
C THR A 172 8.33 -0.07 -3.48
N ASP A 173 7.39 -0.14 -2.55
CA ASP A 173 7.66 -0.41 -1.14
C ASP A 173 7.53 -1.91 -0.84
N VAL A 174 8.49 -2.48 -0.14
CA VAL A 174 8.49 -3.92 0.21
C VAL A 174 8.41 -4.10 1.71
N ARG A 175 7.33 -4.72 2.15
CA ARG A 175 7.10 -5.09 3.54
C ARG A 175 7.36 -6.59 3.73
N ARG A 176 8.08 -6.94 4.79
CA ARG A 176 8.38 -8.32 5.18
C ARG A 176 7.59 -8.67 6.44
N VAL A 177 6.83 -9.74 6.38
CA VAL A 177 6.10 -10.30 7.51
C VAL A 177 6.76 -11.63 7.87
N ARG A 178 7.33 -11.75 9.06
CA ARG A 178 7.91 -13.00 9.54
C ARG A 178 6.79 -13.91 10.07
N LEU A 179 6.75 -15.16 9.62
CA LEU A 179 5.72 -16.10 10.05
C LEU A 179 6.15 -16.85 11.30
N ASN A 180 5.19 -17.03 12.24
CA ASN A 180 5.36 -17.78 13.48
C ASN A 180 6.54 -17.28 14.34
N ASP A 181 6.78 -15.99 14.30
CA ASP A 181 7.85 -15.29 15.00
C ASP A 181 7.28 -14.30 16.03
N ARG A 182 8.15 -13.61 16.75
CA ARG A 182 7.82 -12.59 17.75
C ARG A 182 8.48 -11.28 17.41
N HIS A 183 7.93 -10.18 17.91
CA HIS A 183 8.57 -8.89 17.86
C HIS A 183 9.88 -8.92 18.68
N PRO A 184 10.96 -8.29 18.18
CA PRO A 184 12.23 -8.23 18.91
C PRO A 184 12.12 -7.35 20.15
N ALA A 185 12.91 -7.67 21.16
CA ALA A 185 13.08 -6.83 22.32
C ALA A 185 14.58 -6.54 22.52
N PRO A 186 15.08 -5.30 22.34
CA PRO A 186 14.31 -4.08 22.09
C PRO A 186 13.79 -3.97 20.64
N LEU A 187 12.68 -3.28 20.48
CA LEU A 187 12.10 -2.97 19.18
C LEU A 187 12.77 -1.73 18.57
N THR A 188 13.26 -1.84 17.33
CA THR A 188 13.80 -0.70 16.58
C THR A 188 12.74 -0.16 15.60
N PRO A 189 12.25 1.08 15.76
CA PRO A 189 11.24 1.63 14.87
C PRO A 189 11.71 1.72 13.42
N SER A 190 10.83 1.40 12.48
CA SER A 190 11.07 1.48 11.04
C SER A 190 9.89 2.13 10.30
N TRP A 191 10.04 2.44 9.00
CA TRP A 191 8.98 3.03 8.18
C TRP A 191 7.72 2.14 8.15
N TYR A 192 7.90 0.83 8.00
CA TYR A 192 6.79 -0.14 7.91
C TYR A 192 6.48 -0.84 9.23
N GLY A 193 7.19 -0.44 10.33
CA GLY A 193 7.12 -1.15 11.60
C GLY A 193 7.82 -2.51 11.54
N ASP A 194 7.62 -3.28 12.58
CA ASP A 194 7.99 -4.68 12.68
C ASP A 194 6.72 -5.52 12.57
N SER A 195 6.69 -6.45 11.60
CA SER A 195 5.51 -7.27 11.29
C SER A 195 5.79 -8.74 11.51
N VAL A 196 4.96 -9.38 12.32
CA VAL A 196 4.92 -10.84 12.52
C VAL A 196 3.55 -11.36 12.11
N GLY A 197 3.47 -12.62 11.69
CA GLY A 197 2.20 -13.19 11.26
C GLY A 197 2.10 -14.68 11.49
N HIS A 198 0.90 -15.19 11.36
CA HIS A 198 0.57 -16.62 11.42
C HIS A 198 -0.73 -16.89 10.66
N TYR A 199 -1.00 -18.14 10.39
CA TYR A 199 -2.26 -18.56 9.78
C TYR A 199 -3.24 -19.08 10.82
N GLU A 200 -4.46 -18.56 10.81
CA GLU A 200 -5.61 -19.07 11.55
C GLU A 200 -6.59 -19.68 10.54
N GLY A 201 -6.46 -20.99 10.27
CA GLY A 201 -7.25 -21.63 9.22
C GLY A 201 -7.00 -21.01 7.84
N ASP A 202 -8.03 -20.40 7.26
CA ASP A 202 -7.97 -19.72 5.95
C ASP A 202 -7.59 -18.24 6.02
N THR A 203 -7.20 -17.76 7.17
CA THR A 203 -6.91 -16.34 7.42
C THR A 203 -5.43 -16.14 7.75
N LEU A 204 -4.76 -15.24 7.02
CA LEU A 204 -3.45 -14.74 7.42
C LEU A 204 -3.66 -13.57 8.39
N VAL A 205 -3.15 -13.72 9.60
CA VAL A 205 -3.15 -12.67 10.63
C VAL A 205 -1.76 -12.07 10.70
N ILE A 206 -1.69 -10.73 10.67
CA ILE A 206 -0.43 -9.99 10.79
C ILE A 206 -0.59 -8.98 11.92
N ASP A 207 0.41 -8.94 12.78
CA ASP A 207 0.56 -7.99 13.87
C ASP A 207 1.72 -7.05 13.57
N THR A 208 1.52 -5.72 13.71
CA THR A 208 2.53 -4.72 13.38
C THR A 208 2.62 -3.65 14.45
N VAL A 209 3.84 -3.44 14.94
CA VAL A 209 4.19 -2.42 15.93
C VAL A 209 5.46 -1.66 15.51
N GLY A 210 5.82 -0.61 16.22
CA GLY A 210 7.11 0.07 16.01
C GLY A 210 7.21 0.84 14.71
N VAL A 211 6.12 1.43 14.25
CA VAL A 211 6.16 2.37 13.14
C VAL A 211 6.84 3.66 13.58
N LYS A 212 7.78 4.14 12.77
CA LYS A 212 8.62 5.29 13.06
C LYS A 212 7.81 6.59 13.13
N THR A 213 7.99 7.39 14.19
CA THR A 213 7.24 8.64 14.47
C THR A 213 8.11 9.90 14.50
N ASP A 214 9.44 9.76 14.45
CA ASP A 214 10.44 10.85 14.56
C ASP A 214 10.68 11.62 13.25
N ARG A 215 9.78 11.54 12.31
CA ARG A 215 9.78 12.18 11.01
C ARG A 215 8.60 13.15 10.87
N PRO A 216 8.70 14.18 10.04
CA PRO A 216 7.52 14.95 9.69
C PRO A 216 6.48 14.07 8.97
N TYR A 217 5.21 14.45 9.03
CA TYR A 217 4.09 13.78 8.36
C TYR A 217 3.87 12.31 8.79
N ALA A 218 3.97 12.03 10.10
CA ALA A 218 3.51 10.77 10.69
C ALA A 218 1.98 10.75 10.71
N MET A 219 1.36 10.26 9.62
CA MET A 219 -0.08 10.24 9.43
C MET A 219 -0.55 8.87 8.94
N ILE A 220 -1.81 8.55 9.25
CA ILE A 220 -2.50 7.31 8.88
C ILE A 220 -3.07 7.40 7.46
N ASP A 221 -3.55 8.59 7.07
CA ASP A 221 -4.31 8.86 5.85
C ASP A 221 -4.00 10.26 5.30
N LEU A 222 -4.61 10.62 4.17
CA LEU A 222 -4.48 11.95 3.57
C LEU A 222 -5.33 13.03 4.25
N PHE A 223 -6.09 12.69 5.30
CA PHE A 223 -6.75 13.68 6.14
C PHE A 223 -5.82 14.24 7.22
N GLY A 224 -4.58 13.73 7.27
CA GLY A 224 -3.60 14.11 8.27
C GLY A 224 -3.85 13.48 9.65
N THR A 225 -4.66 12.40 9.73
CA THR A 225 -4.89 11.69 10.99
C THR A 225 -3.55 11.22 11.55
N PRO A 226 -3.11 11.75 12.72
CA PRO A 226 -1.78 11.43 13.25
C PRO A 226 -1.72 10.03 13.85
N TYR A 227 -0.50 9.57 14.15
CA TYR A 227 -0.27 8.42 15.01
C TYR A 227 0.92 8.65 15.95
N THR A 228 1.00 7.87 17.02
CA THR A 228 2.05 7.93 18.02
C THR A 228 2.87 6.64 18.08
N LYS A 229 3.81 6.57 19.04
CA LYS A 229 4.57 5.33 19.30
C LYS A 229 3.71 4.17 19.82
N ALA A 230 2.46 4.47 20.23
CA ALA A 230 1.50 3.48 20.70
C ALA A 230 0.74 2.81 19.54
N LEU A 231 1.02 3.18 18.29
CA LEU A 231 0.34 2.61 17.12
C LEU A 231 0.57 1.10 17.06
N HIS A 232 -0.54 0.38 17.03
CA HIS A 232 -0.62 -1.07 16.87
C HIS A 232 -1.63 -1.40 15.77
N ILE A 233 -1.28 -2.31 14.87
CA ILE A 233 -2.08 -2.66 13.70
C ILE A 233 -2.21 -4.17 13.64
N VAL A 234 -3.46 -4.65 13.61
CA VAL A 234 -3.76 -6.05 13.35
C VAL A 234 -4.48 -6.19 12.02
N GLU A 235 -3.97 -7.04 11.15
CA GLU A 235 -4.48 -7.29 9.80
C GLU A 235 -4.96 -8.73 9.69
N ARG A 236 -6.09 -8.94 9.02
CA ARG A 236 -6.64 -10.26 8.73
C ARG A 236 -6.97 -10.35 7.24
N TYR A 237 -6.17 -11.09 6.49
CA TYR A 237 -6.37 -11.34 5.07
C TYR A 237 -7.10 -12.64 4.84
N ARG A 238 -8.20 -12.59 4.07
CA ARG A 238 -9.02 -13.75 3.75
C ARG A 238 -9.54 -13.69 2.31
N LEU A 239 -9.60 -14.86 1.64
CA LEU A 239 -10.31 -14.97 0.35
C LEU A 239 -11.82 -15.02 0.59
N ARG A 240 -12.56 -14.27 -0.22
CA ARG A 240 -14.02 -14.13 -0.13
C ARG A 240 -14.65 -14.41 -1.49
N GLU A 241 -15.87 -14.91 -1.47
CA GLU A 241 -16.70 -15.04 -2.67
C GLU A 241 -17.42 -13.70 -2.96
N TYR A 242 -17.92 -13.54 -4.17
CA TYR A 242 -18.61 -12.31 -4.59
C TYR A 242 -19.77 -11.93 -3.66
N ASP A 243 -20.59 -12.90 -3.27
CA ASP A 243 -21.76 -12.64 -2.41
C ASP A 243 -21.39 -12.11 -1.02
N ASP A 244 -20.19 -12.42 -0.54
CA ASP A 244 -19.69 -11.92 0.75
C ASP A 244 -19.25 -10.46 0.70
N VAL A 245 -18.90 -9.95 -0.49
CA VAL A 245 -18.27 -8.62 -0.67
C VAL A 245 -19.09 -7.66 -1.55
N LYS A 246 -20.21 -8.09 -2.09
CA LYS A 246 -21.03 -7.28 -3.00
C LYS A 246 -21.44 -5.93 -2.42
N ASP A 247 -21.78 -5.87 -1.14
CA ASP A 247 -22.18 -4.63 -0.48
C ASP A 247 -21.00 -3.66 -0.31
N ALA A 248 -19.78 -4.20 -0.08
CA ALA A 248 -18.54 -3.42 -0.06
C ALA A 248 -18.25 -2.84 -1.46
N ILE A 249 -18.39 -3.64 -2.51
CA ILE A 249 -18.22 -3.20 -3.89
C ILE A 249 -19.18 -2.08 -4.25
N GLU A 250 -20.46 -2.21 -3.89
CA GLU A 250 -21.47 -1.18 -4.16
C GLU A 250 -21.21 0.11 -3.37
N ARG A 251 -20.75 0.01 -2.11
CA ARG A 251 -20.32 1.19 -1.34
C ARG A 251 -19.13 1.88 -1.99
N ASN A 252 -18.10 1.14 -2.37
CA ASN A 252 -16.91 1.70 -3.02
C ASN A 252 -17.24 2.37 -4.34
N LYS A 253 -18.16 1.79 -5.13
CA LYS A 253 -18.65 2.38 -6.36
C LYS A 253 -19.34 3.72 -6.13
N LYS A 254 -20.09 3.88 -5.04
CA LYS A 254 -20.74 5.13 -4.68
C LYS A 254 -19.77 6.20 -4.19
N GLU A 255 -18.65 5.81 -3.58
CA GLU A 255 -17.68 6.74 -3.00
C GLU A 255 -16.54 7.11 -3.95
N ASN A 256 -16.29 6.29 -4.96
CA ASN A 256 -15.11 6.41 -5.84
C ASN A 256 -15.48 6.61 -7.31
N TRP A 257 -15.71 7.86 -7.70
CA TRP A 257 -16.03 8.22 -9.08
C TRP A 257 -14.82 8.16 -10.03
N LEU A 258 -13.58 8.31 -9.51
CA LEU A 258 -12.34 8.23 -10.29
C LEU A 258 -11.99 6.81 -10.73
N PHE A 259 -12.59 5.81 -10.12
CA PHE A 259 -12.21 4.43 -10.35
C PHE A 259 -13.08 3.79 -11.43
N ASN A 260 -12.42 3.14 -12.38
CA ASN A 260 -13.08 2.37 -13.41
C ASN A 260 -13.83 1.18 -12.75
N GLY A 261 -15.04 1.44 -12.27
CA GLY A 261 -15.86 0.51 -11.49
C GLY A 261 -16.15 -0.82 -12.19
N ASP A 262 -15.84 -0.90 -13.49
CA ASP A 262 -16.04 -2.07 -14.33
C ASP A 262 -15.20 -3.28 -13.88
N ILE A 263 -13.95 -3.07 -13.42
CA ILE A 263 -13.10 -4.18 -12.99
C ILE A 263 -13.70 -4.85 -11.75
N PHE A 264 -14.14 -4.06 -10.77
CA PHE A 264 -14.74 -4.56 -9.53
C PHE A 264 -16.14 -5.09 -9.75
N SER A 265 -16.96 -4.37 -10.50
CA SER A 265 -18.38 -4.74 -10.73
C SER A 265 -18.54 -5.97 -11.59
N LYS A 266 -17.61 -6.25 -12.50
CA LYS A 266 -17.64 -7.40 -13.44
C LYS A 266 -16.95 -8.65 -12.88
N HIS A 267 -16.05 -8.52 -11.90
CA HIS A 267 -15.36 -9.67 -11.33
C HIS A 267 -16.33 -10.57 -10.54
N ARG A 268 -16.25 -11.89 -10.74
CA ARG A 268 -17.10 -12.89 -10.07
C ARG A 268 -16.31 -14.04 -9.45
N GLY A 269 -14.98 -13.96 -9.47
CA GLY A 269 -14.09 -14.91 -8.83
C GLY A 269 -13.83 -14.58 -7.37
N LYS A 270 -12.73 -15.08 -6.85
CA LYS A 270 -12.30 -14.81 -5.47
C LYS A 270 -11.80 -13.38 -5.32
N PHE A 271 -12.23 -12.74 -4.25
CA PHE A 271 -11.73 -11.46 -3.75
C PHE A 271 -10.78 -11.70 -2.59
N LEU A 272 -9.81 -10.80 -2.41
CA LEU A 272 -9.06 -10.74 -1.17
C LEU A 272 -9.66 -9.63 -0.31
N GLN A 273 -10.02 -9.95 0.92
CA GLN A 273 -10.50 -8.99 1.89
C GLN A 273 -9.47 -8.86 3.02
N LEU A 274 -9.07 -7.64 3.30
CA LEU A 274 -8.27 -7.25 4.44
C LEU A 274 -9.20 -6.59 5.46
N HIS A 275 -9.27 -7.15 6.65
CA HIS A 275 -9.88 -6.53 7.81
C HIS A 275 -8.80 -6.00 8.73
N LEU A 276 -8.88 -4.70 9.05
CA LEU A 276 -7.93 -3.97 9.86
C LEU A 276 -8.51 -3.67 11.23
N THR A 277 -7.68 -3.77 12.25
CA THR A 277 -7.90 -3.14 13.56
C THR A 277 -6.73 -2.21 13.83
N ILE A 278 -7.02 -0.96 14.13
CA ILE A 278 -6.03 0.08 14.44
C ILE A 278 -6.24 0.54 15.88
N GLU A 279 -5.17 0.51 16.64
CA GLU A 279 -5.11 0.96 18.03
C GLU A 279 -4.01 2.01 18.17
N ASP A 280 -4.32 3.12 18.81
CA ASP A 280 -3.34 4.12 19.24
C ASP A 280 -3.99 4.96 20.35
N GLU A 281 -3.71 4.62 21.60
CA GLU A 281 -4.29 5.29 22.76
C GLU A 281 -3.90 6.76 22.88
N GLY A 282 -2.83 7.19 22.21
CA GLY A 282 -2.43 8.58 22.12
C GLY A 282 -3.33 9.42 21.21
N VAL A 283 -4.01 8.79 20.25
CA VAL A 283 -4.79 9.43 19.19
C VAL A 283 -6.28 9.13 19.31
N PHE A 284 -6.63 7.89 19.61
CA PHE A 284 -8.01 7.40 19.66
C PHE A 284 -8.43 7.06 21.09
N THR A 285 -9.70 7.25 21.36
CA THR A 285 -10.33 6.86 22.65
C THR A 285 -10.65 5.37 22.70
N THR A 286 -10.71 4.71 21.57
CA THR A 286 -10.99 3.29 21.39
C THR A 286 -10.38 2.78 20.09
N PRO A 287 -10.02 1.50 19.97
CA PRO A 287 -9.67 0.88 18.70
C PRO A 287 -10.78 1.06 17.66
N TRP A 288 -10.39 1.16 16.40
CA TRP A 288 -11.33 1.20 15.29
C TRP A 288 -10.99 0.15 14.24
N THR A 289 -11.98 -0.19 13.43
CA THR A 289 -11.84 -1.19 12.37
C THR A 289 -12.16 -0.62 11.00
N ALA A 290 -11.58 -1.23 9.99
CA ALA A 290 -11.87 -0.94 8.60
C ALA A 290 -11.67 -2.19 7.74
N THR A 291 -12.17 -2.11 6.51
CA THR A 291 -12.00 -3.17 5.52
C THR A 291 -11.44 -2.60 4.23
N LEU A 292 -10.66 -3.40 3.51
CA LEU A 292 -10.27 -3.17 2.13
C LEU A 292 -10.62 -4.41 1.32
N THR A 293 -11.27 -4.20 0.17
CA THR A 293 -11.68 -5.29 -0.71
C THR A 293 -10.92 -5.20 -2.01
N TYR A 294 -10.20 -6.28 -2.36
CA TYR A 294 -9.32 -6.35 -3.52
C TYR A 294 -9.87 -7.31 -4.56
N VAL A 295 -9.67 -6.98 -5.83
CA VAL A 295 -9.84 -7.88 -6.97
C VAL A 295 -8.49 -8.34 -7.52
N PRO A 296 -8.43 -9.44 -8.26
CA PRO A 296 -7.21 -9.82 -8.99
C PRO A 296 -6.72 -8.71 -9.91
N GLY A 297 -5.44 -8.38 -9.76
CA GLY A 297 -4.75 -7.40 -10.59
C GLY A 297 -4.06 -8.00 -11.82
N PRO A 298 -3.32 -7.19 -12.58
CA PRO A 298 -2.54 -7.64 -13.72
C PRO A 298 -1.45 -8.64 -13.29
N PRO A 299 -0.95 -9.50 -14.18
CA PRO A 299 0.04 -10.51 -13.82
C PRO A 299 1.42 -9.94 -13.50
N VAL A 300 1.70 -8.72 -13.92
CA VAL A 300 3.01 -8.05 -13.78
C VAL A 300 2.79 -6.65 -13.22
N LEU A 301 3.60 -6.27 -12.23
CA LEU A 301 3.68 -4.90 -11.74
C LEU A 301 4.62 -4.08 -12.62
N SER A 302 4.23 -2.84 -12.90
CA SER A 302 5.11 -1.86 -13.52
C SER A 302 6.07 -1.29 -12.49
N GLU A 303 7.26 -0.92 -12.90
CA GLU A 303 8.16 -0.11 -12.09
C GLU A 303 7.57 1.29 -11.91
N VAL A 304 7.66 1.81 -10.69
CA VAL A 304 7.25 3.18 -10.36
C VAL A 304 8.36 3.83 -9.52
N VAL A 305 8.87 4.95 -10.00
CA VAL A 305 9.95 5.71 -9.35
C VAL A 305 9.46 7.12 -9.07
N CYS A 306 9.08 7.39 -7.84
CA CYS A 306 8.53 8.68 -7.42
C CYS A 306 9.53 9.84 -7.64
N ALA A 307 10.80 9.60 -7.38
CA ALA A 307 11.84 10.63 -7.49
C ALA A 307 12.01 11.23 -8.90
N GLU A 308 11.55 10.52 -9.94
CA GLU A 308 11.56 11.04 -11.32
C GLU A 308 10.45 12.06 -11.59
N ASN A 309 9.45 12.16 -10.70
CA ASN A 309 8.24 12.98 -10.89
C ASN A 309 8.08 14.10 -9.86
N LEU A 310 9.11 14.44 -9.11
CA LEU A 310 9.05 15.46 -8.04
C LEU A 310 8.49 16.79 -8.53
N HIS A 311 8.88 17.23 -9.73
CA HIS A 311 8.44 18.50 -10.30
C HIS A 311 6.95 18.54 -10.67
N GLN A 312 6.28 17.41 -10.87
CA GLN A 312 4.86 17.37 -11.21
C GLN A 312 3.97 17.76 -10.03
N TYR A 313 4.43 17.52 -8.79
CA TYR A 313 3.66 17.79 -7.58
C TYR A 313 3.89 19.20 -7.01
N TYR A 314 5.01 19.85 -7.37
CA TYR A 314 5.46 21.13 -6.82
C TYR A 314 5.82 22.13 -7.89
N TYR A 315 5.06 22.17 -8.91
CA TYR A 315 5.23 22.93 -10.12
C TYR A 315 5.55 24.43 -9.91
N ASP A 316 5.08 25.05 -8.82
CA ASP A 316 5.25 26.46 -8.53
C ASP A 316 6.17 26.78 -7.32
N HIS A 317 6.81 25.80 -6.73
CA HIS A 317 7.59 25.98 -5.52
C HIS A 317 9.09 25.80 -5.80
N SER A 318 9.80 26.91 -5.97
CA SER A 318 11.26 26.93 -6.12
C SER A 318 12.01 26.42 -4.89
N ASP A 319 11.35 26.35 -3.73
CA ASP A 319 11.86 25.85 -2.46
C ASP A 319 11.80 24.33 -2.31
N THR A 320 11.12 23.63 -3.22
CA THR A 320 11.03 22.16 -3.24
C THR A 320 12.09 21.51 -4.11
N ASP A 321 12.78 22.26 -4.94
CA ASP A 321 13.92 21.77 -5.70
C ASP A 321 15.06 21.42 -4.73
N ALA A 322 15.57 20.20 -4.83
CA ALA A 322 16.79 19.86 -4.12
C ALA A 322 17.89 20.86 -4.49
N PRO A 323 18.58 21.47 -3.52
CA PRO A 323 19.65 22.42 -3.82
C PRO A 323 20.70 21.71 -4.67
N ARG A 324 20.92 22.24 -5.87
CA ARG A 324 21.96 21.72 -6.76
C ARG A 324 23.32 22.20 -6.26
N ALA A 325 24.22 21.28 -6.05
CA ALA A 325 25.61 21.65 -5.80
C ALA A 325 26.14 22.43 -7.03
N GLU A 326 26.83 23.54 -6.80
CA GLU A 326 27.45 24.31 -7.87
C GLU A 326 28.49 23.49 -8.64
N LYS A 327 29.09 22.52 -7.98
CA LYS A 327 30.01 21.53 -8.57
C LYS A 327 29.71 20.15 -7.99
N PRO A 328 29.83 19.09 -8.81
CA PRO A 328 29.83 17.74 -8.28
C PRO A 328 30.95 17.57 -7.25
N ASP A 329 30.68 16.81 -6.20
CA ASP A 329 31.62 16.52 -5.10
C ASP A 329 32.34 15.17 -5.25
N PHE A 330 32.29 14.61 -6.47
CA PHE A 330 32.93 13.36 -6.87
C PHE A 330 33.87 13.57 -8.06
#